data_44bd33bb0b67fa2b37e44f6c1ca6cca7
#
_entry.id   44bd33bb0b67fa2b37e44f6c1ca6cca7
#
_cell.length_a   1.000
_cell.length_b   1.000
_cell.length_c   1.000
_cell.angle_alpha   90.00
_cell.angle_beta   90.00
_cell.angle_gamma   90.00
#
_symmetry.space_group_name_H-M   'P 1'
#
loop_
_entity.id
_entity.type
_entity.pdbx_description
1 polymer ?
#
loop_
_entity_poly.entity_id
_entity_poly.type
_entity_poly.pdbx_seq_one_letter_code
_entity_poly.pdbx_strand_id
1 'polypeptide(L)'
;MKICIYGAGSIGCYLGGRLVAADYDIDFIVRPRVQQELQTYGLTVSDYTGFKQTISVNQLQMSIDHNVAAHVDIVFVCVKSTSTEQVALELKDILKKKTIIISFQNGLSNVGILKRILTDHTILEGMVPFNVAALGNGRFHQGTDGALYVKNHEQLAELVLAFQEAKLEFQLEQDMQAVQWAKLLLNLNNSINALSQLPLKQELSIREYRQCLALAQLETLNLLKIAKIKPAKLTPIPAQFIPKILKLPNPIFKIISKKMLAIDPLARSSMADDLMVGRKTEIDWINGEVVNLARQLNLTAPINQKLIELVKQAESEPKVWSGSKLKAQLMQL
;
A
#
# COMPACT_ATOMS: atom_id res chain seq x y z
N MET A 1 -15.97 19.19 -8.35
CA MET A 1 -14.59 18.75 -7.97
C MET A 1 -14.04 17.87 -9.08
N LYS A 2 -12.87 18.20 -9.63
CA LYS A 2 -12.15 17.40 -10.62
C LYS A 2 -10.93 16.74 -10.00
N ILE A 3 -10.75 15.43 -10.22
CA ILE A 3 -9.69 14.63 -9.61
C ILE A 3 -8.77 14.06 -10.67
N CYS A 4 -7.47 14.08 -10.43
CA CYS A 4 -6.48 13.36 -11.24
C CYS A 4 -5.91 12.17 -10.45
N ILE A 5 -5.92 11.00 -11.08
CA ILE A 5 -5.22 9.81 -10.59
C ILE A 5 -3.83 9.78 -11.23
N TYR A 6 -2.81 10.17 -10.48
CA TYR A 6 -1.43 10.04 -10.94
C TYR A 6 -0.89 8.65 -10.59
N GLY A 7 -0.75 7.80 -11.61
CA GLY A 7 -0.34 6.41 -11.45
C GLY A 7 -1.51 5.43 -11.46
N ALA A 8 -2.10 5.22 -12.63
CA ALA A 8 -3.16 4.24 -12.85
C ALA A 8 -2.61 2.79 -12.84
N GLY A 9 -2.06 2.37 -11.70
CA GLY A 9 -1.79 0.98 -11.31
C GLY A 9 -3.04 0.36 -10.66
N SER A 10 -2.86 -0.75 -9.92
CA SER A 10 -3.99 -1.45 -9.29
C SER A 10 -4.85 -0.55 -8.42
N ILE A 11 -4.23 0.22 -7.50
CA ILE A 11 -4.94 1.14 -6.60
C ILE A 11 -5.55 2.30 -7.38
N GLY A 12 -4.77 2.96 -8.25
CA GLY A 12 -5.26 4.12 -9.00
C GLY A 12 -6.42 3.78 -9.95
N CYS A 13 -6.32 2.67 -10.70
CA CYS A 13 -7.42 2.20 -11.55
C CYS A 13 -8.67 1.84 -10.73
N TYR A 14 -8.49 1.21 -9.57
CA TYR A 14 -9.61 0.83 -8.73
C TYR A 14 -10.32 2.05 -8.13
N LEU A 15 -9.58 2.95 -7.47
CA LEU A 15 -10.15 4.16 -6.86
C LEU A 15 -10.79 5.08 -7.90
N GLY A 16 -10.06 5.37 -8.98
CA GLY A 16 -10.57 6.20 -10.06
C GLY A 16 -11.78 5.55 -10.75
N GLY A 17 -11.74 4.25 -11.02
CA GLY A 17 -12.85 3.52 -11.60
C GLY A 17 -14.11 3.51 -10.73
N ARG A 18 -13.97 3.41 -9.38
CA ARG A 18 -15.11 3.52 -8.45
C ARG A 18 -15.73 4.93 -8.50
N LEU A 19 -14.89 5.96 -8.61
CA LEU A 19 -15.36 7.35 -8.70
C LEU A 19 -16.01 7.65 -10.07
N VAL A 20 -15.45 7.17 -11.20
CA VAL A 20 -16.09 7.27 -12.51
C VAL A 20 -17.43 6.55 -12.53
N ALA A 21 -17.54 5.38 -11.90
CA ALA A 21 -18.80 4.64 -11.78
C ALA A 21 -19.86 5.36 -10.92
N ALA A 22 -19.47 6.38 -10.16
CA ALA A 22 -20.33 7.29 -9.41
C ALA A 22 -20.45 8.67 -10.09
N ASP A 23 -20.19 8.75 -11.40
CA ASP A 23 -20.32 9.92 -12.28
C ASP A 23 -19.39 11.11 -11.92
N TYR A 24 -18.25 10.85 -11.29
CA TYR A 24 -17.22 11.86 -11.05
C TYR A 24 -16.26 12.02 -12.24
N ASP A 25 -15.83 13.25 -12.47
CA ASP A 25 -14.87 13.62 -13.53
C ASP A 25 -13.44 13.30 -13.08
N ILE A 26 -12.85 12.23 -13.64
CA ILE A 26 -11.56 11.69 -13.26
C ILE A 26 -10.60 11.65 -14.44
N ASP A 27 -9.49 12.36 -14.34
CA ASP A 27 -8.37 12.22 -15.25
C ASP A 27 -7.41 11.13 -14.76
N PHE A 28 -6.97 10.25 -15.65
CA PHE A 28 -5.98 9.23 -15.34
C PHE A 28 -4.66 9.53 -16.06
N ILE A 29 -3.59 9.77 -15.32
CA ILE A 29 -2.24 9.76 -15.87
C ILE A 29 -1.74 8.32 -15.83
N VAL A 30 -1.57 7.73 -17.00
CA VAL A 30 -1.29 6.32 -17.21
C VAL A 30 0.03 6.10 -17.92
N ARG A 31 0.64 4.93 -17.73
CA ARG A 31 1.75 4.49 -18.59
C ARG A 31 1.20 4.00 -19.94
N PRO A 32 1.97 4.12 -21.06
CA PRO A 32 1.49 3.71 -22.39
C PRO A 32 0.91 2.29 -22.43
N ARG A 33 1.53 1.33 -21.73
CA ARG A 33 1.01 -0.06 -21.64
C ARG A 33 -0.38 -0.13 -21.01
N VAL A 34 -0.62 0.62 -19.94
CA VAL A 34 -1.93 0.63 -19.26
C VAL A 34 -2.97 1.34 -20.12
N GLN A 35 -2.58 2.44 -20.78
CA GLN A 35 -3.45 3.13 -21.72
C GLN A 35 -3.94 2.20 -22.83
N GLN A 36 -3.02 1.47 -23.45
CA GLN A 36 -3.38 0.49 -24.51
C GLN A 36 -4.29 -0.62 -23.99
N GLU A 37 -4.04 -1.14 -22.79
CA GLU A 37 -4.88 -2.16 -22.17
C GLU A 37 -6.30 -1.65 -21.94
N LEU A 38 -6.43 -0.45 -21.32
CA LEU A 38 -7.74 0.14 -21.04
C LEU A 38 -8.47 0.63 -22.29
N GLN A 39 -7.76 1.06 -23.34
CA GLN A 39 -8.34 1.38 -24.65
C GLN A 39 -8.93 0.14 -25.34
N THR A 40 -8.33 -1.03 -25.11
CA THR A 40 -8.79 -2.29 -25.71
C THR A 40 -9.98 -2.89 -24.95
N TYR A 41 -9.95 -2.86 -23.62
CA TYR A 41 -10.89 -3.64 -22.80
C TYR A 41 -11.83 -2.79 -21.93
N GLY A 42 -11.63 -1.46 -21.87
CA GLY A 42 -12.28 -0.62 -20.86
C GLY A 42 -11.70 -0.87 -19.46
N LEU A 43 -12.38 -0.35 -18.45
CA LEU A 43 -12.01 -0.51 -17.05
C LEU A 43 -13.13 -1.22 -16.28
N THR A 44 -12.85 -2.40 -15.76
CA THR A 44 -13.78 -3.12 -14.87
C THR A 44 -13.24 -3.11 -13.44
N VAL A 45 -14.04 -2.58 -12.53
CA VAL A 45 -13.77 -2.60 -11.08
C VAL A 45 -14.77 -3.49 -10.38
N SER A 46 -14.29 -4.29 -9.43
CA SER A 46 -15.12 -5.21 -8.64
C SER A 46 -14.57 -5.38 -7.24
N ASP A 47 -15.39 -5.88 -6.31
CA ASP A 47 -14.96 -6.17 -4.95
C ASP A 47 -15.51 -7.52 -4.44
N TYR A 48 -15.03 -7.93 -3.27
CA TYR A 48 -15.40 -9.17 -2.59
C TYR A 48 -16.86 -9.17 -2.07
N THR A 49 -17.56 -8.02 -2.05
CA THR A 49 -18.96 -7.91 -1.63
C THR A 49 -19.93 -8.17 -2.77
N GLY A 50 -19.43 -8.30 -3.99
CA GLY A 50 -20.22 -8.53 -5.21
C GLY A 50 -20.45 -7.27 -6.06
N PHE A 51 -19.90 -6.12 -5.68
CA PHE A 51 -19.90 -4.95 -6.58
C PHE A 51 -19.09 -5.26 -7.83
N LYS A 52 -19.64 -4.91 -8.99
CA LYS A 52 -18.95 -5.01 -10.28
C LYS A 52 -19.51 -3.96 -11.23
N GLN A 53 -18.63 -3.14 -11.79
CA GLN A 53 -18.97 -2.12 -12.78
C GLN A 53 -17.93 -2.14 -13.91
N THR A 54 -18.41 -2.09 -15.14
CA THR A 54 -17.57 -1.92 -16.33
C THR A 54 -17.78 -0.51 -16.88
N ILE A 55 -16.70 0.21 -17.05
CA ILE A 55 -16.62 1.58 -17.57
C ILE A 55 -16.11 1.48 -19.00
N SER A 56 -16.87 2.00 -19.93
CA SER A 56 -16.48 2.01 -21.35
C SER A 56 -15.31 2.96 -21.60
N VAL A 57 -14.57 2.71 -22.66
CA VAL A 57 -13.40 3.54 -23.04
C VAL A 57 -13.78 5.02 -23.20
N ASN A 58 -14.97 5.30 -23.73
CA ASN A 58 -15.46 6.68 -23.95
C ASN A 58 -15.73 7.45 -22.64
N GLN A 59 -15.84 6.77 -21.51
CA GLN A 59 -16.01 7.38 -20.18
C GLN A 59 -14.67 7.58 -19.46
N LEU A 60 -13.56 7.08 -20.02
CA LEU A 60 -12.23 7.15 -19.40
C LEU A 60 -11.43 8.31 -20.00
N GLN A 61 -11.09 9.28 -19.18
CA GLN A 61 -10.17 10.36 -19.55
C GLN A 61 -8.75 9.93 -19.20
N MET A 62 -8.01 9.41 -20.19
CA MET A 62 -6.67 8.84 -19.99
C MET A 62 -5.63 9.64 -20.77
N SER A 63 -4.52 9.97 -20.14
CA SER A 63 -3.40 10.66 -20.77
C SER A 63 -2.07 10.09 -20.30
N ILE A 64 -1.07 10.16 -21.16
CA ILE A 64 0.36 10.01 -20.80
C ILE A 64 1.01 11.36 -20.53
N ASP A 65 0.32 12.46 -20.85
CA ASP A 65 0.77 13.83 -20.60
C ASP A 65 0.36 14.29 -19.20
N HIS A 66 1.34 14.74 -18.41
CA HIS A 66 1.15 15.22 -17.03
C HIS A 66 0.37 16.54 -16.97
N ASN A 67 0.33 17.32 -18.07
CA ASN A 67 -0.35 18.62 -18.16
C ASN A 67 -1.85 18.53 -17.91
N VAL A 68 -2.47 17.36 -18.03
CA VAL A 68 -3.89 17.18 -17.66
C VAL A 68 -4.13 17.49 -16.17
N ALA A 69 -3.10 17.39 -15.31
CA ALA A 69 -3.19 17.77 -13.91
C ALA A 69 -3.26 19.28 -13.66
N ALA A 70 -3.04 20.13 -14.69
CA ALA A 70 -3.04 21.59 -14.52
C ALA A 70 -4.38 22.17 -14.05
N HIS A 71 -5.49 21.47 -14.28
CA HIS A 71 -6.84 22.00 -14.07
C HIS A 71 -7.63 21.26 -12.98
N VAL A 72 -7.01 20.32 -12.25
CA VAL A 72 -7.69 19.52 -11.26
C VAL A 72 -7.68 20.20 -9.87
N ASP A 73 -8.61 19.78 -9.03
CA ASP A 73 -8.72 20.27 -7.65
C ASP A 73 -7.93 19.35 -6.71
N ILE A 74 -7.89 18.05 -7.02
CA ILE A 74 -7.21 17.04 -6.21
C ILE A 74 -6.38 16.11 -7.11
N VAL A 75 -5.16 15.78 -6.67
CA VAL A 75 -4.33 14.72 -7.26
C VAL A 75 -4.17 13.57 -6.27
N PHE A 76 -4.53 12.35 -6.69
CA PHE A 76 -4.18 11.13 -5.97
C PHE A 76 -2.87 10.57 -6.52
N VAL A 77 -1.83 10.55 -5.70
CA VAL A 77 -0.55 9.93 -6.04
C VAL A 77 -0.63 8.45 -5.67
N CYS A 78 -0.76 7.60 -6.70
CA CYS A 78 -0.91 6.14 -6.59
C CYS A 78 0.25 5.37 -7.24
N VAL A 79 1.37 6.05 -7.54
CA VAL A 79 2.56 5.41 -8.09
C VAL A 79 3.29 4.62 -7.01
N LYS A 80 4.20 3.73 -7.42
CA LYS A 80 5.13 3.12 -6.47
C LYS A 80 6.02 4.16 -5.82
N SER A 81 6.37 3.95 -4.57
CA SER A 81 7.15 4.88 -3.76
C SER A 81 8.51 5.23 -4.38
N THR A 82 9.08 4.33 -5.18
CA THR A 82 10.30 4.59 -5.97
C THR A 82 10.17 5.74 -6.98
N SER A 83 8.96 6.12 -7.36
CA SER A 83 8.68 7.17 -8.36
C SER A 83 8.19 8.48 -7.72
N THR A 84 8.11 8.59 -6.40
CA THR A 84 7.51 9.75 -5.72
C THR A 84 8.24 11.05 -6.03
N GLU A 85 9.57 11.05 -6.00
CA GLU A 85 10.38 12.24 -6.27
C GLU A 85 10.21 12.72 -7.71
N GLN A 86 10.23 11.80 -8.67
CA GLN A 86 10.01 12.12 -10.08
C GLN A 86 8.63 12.74 -10.31
N VAL A 87 7.57 12.11 -9.75
CA VAL A 87 6.19 12.63 -9.85
C VAL A 87 6.06 14.03 -9.26
N ALA A 88 6.72 14.27 -8.12
CA ALA A 88 6.71 15.60 -7.52
C ALA A 88 7.37 16.66 -8.42
N LEU A 89 8.50 16.32 -9.07
CA LEU A 89 9.17 17.20 -10.02
C LEU A 89 8.31 17.47 -11.27
N GLU A 90 7.65 16.44 -11.82
CA GLU A 90 6.77 16.56 -12.96
C GLU A 90 5.53 17.42 -12.67
N LEU A 91 5.02 17.40 -11.45
CA LEU A 91 3.84 18.18 -11.04
C LEU A 91 4.15 19.61 -10.62
N LYS A 92 5.40 19.93 -10.26
CA LYS A 92 5.79 21.18 -9.58
C LYS A 92 5.37 22.43 -10.33
N ASP A 93 5.58 22.44 -11.64
CA ASP A 93 5.33 23.64 -12.49
C ASP A 93 3.96 23.57 -13.21
N ILE A 94 3.20 22.49 -12.97
CA ILE A 94 1.93 22.22 -13.66
C ILE A 94 0.73 22.58 -12.79
N LEU A 95 0.78 22.22 -11.49
CA LEU A 95 -0.38 22.30 -10.59
C LEU A 95 -0.79 23.74 -10.27
N LYS A 96 -2.10 23.96 -10.14
CA LYS A 96 -2.64 25.19 -9.53
C LYS A 96 -2.23 25.27 -8.04
N LYS A 97 -1.97 26.46 -7.54
CA LYS A 97 -1.60 26.68 -6.13
C LYS A 97 -2.55 26.07 -5.08
N LYS A 98 -3.84 25.92 -5.41
CA LYS A 98 -4.87 25.38 -4.52
C LYS A 98 -5.09 23.88 -4.66
N THR A 99 -4.40 23.20 -5.59
CA THR A 99 -4.55 21.76 -5.78
C THR A 99 -4.08 21.00 -4.55
N ILE A 100 -4.92 20.11 -4.04
CA ILE A 100 -4.59 19.22 -2.92
C ILE A 100 -3.96 17.95 -3.48
N ILE A 101 -2.89 17.48 -2.87
CA ILE A 101 -2.24 16.22 -3.25
C ILE A 101 -2.43 15.21 -2.11
N ILE A 102 -2.98 14.05 -2.42
CA ILE A 102 -3.17 12.95 -1.47
C ILE A 102 -2.29 11.78 -1.90
N SER A 103 -1.36 11.37 -1.05
CA SER A 103 -0.51 10.20 -1.29
C SER A 103 -1.20 8.94 -0.80
N PHE A 104 -1.68 8.09 -1.72
CA PHE A 104 -2.20 6.76 -1.42
C PHE A 104 -1.13 5.65 -1.61
N GLN A 105 0.11 5.99 -1.30
CA GLN A 105 1.26 5.11 -1.45
C GLN A 105 1.55 4.33 -0.16
N ASN A 106 2.25 3.21 -0.27
CA ASN A 106 2.79 2.50 0.89
C ASN A 106 3.95 3.28 1.53
N GLY A 107 4.20 3.05 2.81
CA GLY A 107 5.26 3.72 3.57
C GLY A 107 4.81 5.05 4.19
N LEU A 108 5.74 5.70 4.86
CA LEU A 108 5.50 6.94 5.60
C LEU A 108 6.23 8.15 4.99
N SER A 109 7.37 7.91 4.35
CA SER A 109 8.28 8.97 3.88
C SER A 109 7.82 9.69 2.61
N ASN A 110 6.87 9.11 1.83
CA ASN A 110 6.42 9.69 0.56
C ASN A 110 5.90 11.11 0.67
N VAL A 111 5.08 11.39 1.69
CA VAL A 111 4.54 12.75 1.92
C VAL A 111 5.65 13.75 2.24
N GLY A 112 6.69 13.33 2.98
CA GLY A 112 7.87 14.16 3.23
C GLY A 112 8.61 14.53 1.94
N ILE A 113 8.73 13.59 0.99
CA ILE A 113 9.32 13.84 -0.33
C ILE A 113 8.47 14.84 -1.13
N LEU A 114 7.15 14.60 -1.18
CA LEU A 114 6.22 15.50 -1.87
C LEU A 114 6.26 16.92 -1.29
N LYS A 115 6.20 17.09 0.05
CA LYS A 115 6.24 18.38 0.75
C LYS A 115 7.53 19.15 0.48
N ARG A 116 8.67 18.45 0.35
CA ARG A 116 9.97 19.08 0.07
C ARG A 116 10.02 19.72 -1.31
N ILE A 117 9.31 19.15 -2.30
CA ILE A 117 9.37 19.59 -3.69
C ILE A 117 8.19 20.49 -4.05
N LEU A 118 6.99 20.16 -3.58
CA LEU A 118 5.73 20.86 -3.86
C LEU A 118 5.38 21.81 -2.68
N THR A 119 6.26 22.75 -2.40
CA THR A 119 6.21 23.62 -1.21
C THR A 119 4.96 24.48 -1.08
N ASP A 120 4.34 24.83 -2.21
CA ASP A 120 3.17 25.73 -2.28
C ASP A 120 1.83 24.98 -2.26
N HIS A 121 1.85 23.65 -2.01
CA HIS A 121 0.66 22.83 -2.10
C HIS A 121 0.31 22.17 -0.75
N THR A 122 -0.98 21.90 -0.57
CA THR A 122 -1.46 21.07 0.54
C THR A 122 -1.22 19.59 0.20
N ILE A 123 -0.34 18.94 0.95
CA ILE A 123 -0.01 17.51 0.79
C ILE A 123 -0.54 16.73 1.98
N LEU A 124 -1.41 15.77 1.72
CA LEU A 124 -2.08 14.98 2.74
C LEU A 124 -1.66 13.52 2.69
N GLU A 125 -1.51 12.94 3.86
CA GLU A 125 -1.30 11.51 4.04
C GLU A 125 -2.60 10.77 3.70
N GLY A 126 -2.50 9.73 2.85
CA GLY A 126 -3.55 8.75 2.59
C GLY A 126 -3.09 7.34 2.96
N MET A 127 -4.02 6.45 3.23
CA MET A 127 -3.74 5.03 3.47
C MET A 127 -4.83 4.18 2.85
N VAL A 128 -4.41 3.18 2.07
CA VAL A 128 -5.29 2.17 1.47
C VAL A 128 -5.14 0.87 2.26
N PRO A 129 -6.17 0.39 2.98
CA PRO A 129 -6.05 -0.81 3.81
C PRO A 129 -6.15 -2.12 3.03
N PHE A 130 -6.84 -2.10 1.89
CA PHE A 130 -7.18 -3.28 1.12
C PHE A 130 -6.18 -3.55 -0.01
N ASN A 131 -6.20 -4.79 -0.49
CA ASN A 131 -5.45 -5.20 -1.67
C ASN A 131 -6.33 -5.11 -2.91
N VAL A 132 -5.74 -4.70 -4.03
CA VAL A 132 -6.37 -4.70 -5.35
C VAL A 132 -5.55 -5.57 -6.30
N ALA A 133 -6.16 -6.65 -6.79
CA ALA A 133 -5.56 -7.52 -7.78
C ALA A 133 -5.84 -6.99 -9.20
N ALA A 134 -4.79 -6.90 -10.02
CA ALA A 134 -4.93 -6.70 -11.46
C ALA A 134 -5.14 -8.07 -12.13
N LEU A 135 -6.35 -8.31 -12.63
CA LEU A 135 -6.75 -9.59 -13.24
C LEU A 135 -6.49 -9.64 -14.75
N GLY A 136 -5.83 -8.61 -15.29
CA GLY A 136 -5.62 -8.41 -16.72
C GLY A 136 -6.88 -7.98 -17.48
N ASN A 137 -6.71 -7.55 -18.72
CA ASN A 137 -7.79 -7.07 -19.57
C ASN A 137 -8.61 -5.94 -18.92
N GLY A 138 -7.92 -4.97 -18.31
CA GLY A 138 -8.52 -3.80 -17.65
C GLY A 138 -9.35 -4.11 -16.40
N ARG A 139 -9.18 -5.29 -15.78
CA ARG A 139 -9.97 -5.72 -14.62
C ARG A 139 -9.18 -5.58 -13.32
N PHE A 140 -9.77 -4.88 -12.34
CA PHE A 140 -9.18 -4.64 -11.02
C PHE A 140 -10.18 -5.04 -9.93
N HIS A 141 -9.72 -5.89 -9.00
CA HIS A 141 -10.58 -6.49 -7.98
C HIS A 141 -10.06 -6.21 -6.57
N GLN A 142 -10.88 -5.58 -5.74
CA GLN A 142 -10.61 -5.42 -4.31
C GLN A 142 -10.87 -6.76 -3.60
N GLY A 143 -9.82 -7.36 -3.06
CA GLY A 143 -9.89 -8.69 -2.45
C GLY A 143 -10.06 -8.69 -0.93
N THR A 144 -9.92 -7.54 -0.25
CA THR A 144 -9.99 -7.45 1.21
C THR A 144 -10.77 -6.21 1.64
N ASP A 145 -11.31 -6.25 2.85
CA ASP A 145 -12.05 -5.17 3.49
C ASP A 145 -11.17 -4.03 4.01
N GLY A 146 -11.79 -2.89 4.32
CA GLY A 146 -11.21 -1.78 5.07
C GLY A 146 -11.52 -0.40 4.50
N ALA A 147 -11.63 0.60 5.37
CA ALA A 147 -11.86 1.98 5.01
C ALA A 147 -10.57 2.68 4.56
N LEU A 148 -10.66 3.50 3.51
CA LEU A 148 -9.62 4.46 3.16
C LEU A 148 -9.45 5.50 4.26
N TYR A 149 -8.22 5.87 4.60
CA TYR A 149 -7.95 6.94 5.53
C TYR A 149 -7.19 8.06 4.85
N VAL A 150 -7.57 9.30 5.15
CA VAL A 150 -6.86 10.50 4.71
C VAL A 150 -6.75 11.48 5.88
N LYS A 151 -5.63 12.20 5.95
CA LYS A 151 -5.44 13.29 6.92
C LYS A 151 -6.61 14.26 6.85
N ASN A 152 -7.23 14.55 8.00
CA ASN A 152 -8.34 15.47 8.06
C ASN A 152 -7.93 16.88 7.57
N HIS A 153 -8.73 17.43 6.67
CA HIS A 153 -8.55 18.76 6.11
C HIS A 153 -9.92 19.33 5.72
N GLU A 154 -10.16 20.61 5.98
CA GLU A 154 -11.46 21.27 5.79
C GLU A 154 -11.97 21.25 4.33
N GLN A 155 -11.07 21.24 3.36
CA GLN A 155 -11.40 21.26 1.93
C GLN A 155 -11.77 19.87 1.37
N LEU A 156 -11.86 18.82 2.19
CA LEU A 156 -12.17 17.47 1.73
C LEU A 156 -13.65 17.10 1.83
N ALA A 157 -14.55 18.01 2.21
CA ALA A 157 -15.98 17.71 2.40
C ALA A 157 -16.62 17.10 1.12
N GLU A 158 -16.32 17.66 -0.06
CA GLU A 158 -16.82 17.15 -1.33
C GLU A 158 -16.22 15.79 -1.68
N LEU A 159 -14.95 15.54 -1.33
CA LEU A 159 -14.31 14.24 -1.51
C LEU A 159 -14.93 13.15 -0.64
N VAL A 160 -15.32 13.49 0.60
CA VAL A 160 -16.05 12.56 1.50
C VAL A 160 -17.35 12.11 0.85
N LEU A 161 -18.13 13.03 0.28
CA LEU A 161 -19.36 12.71 -0.44
C LEU A 161 -19.08 11.83 -1.66
N ALA A 162 -18.04 12.16 -2.44
CA ALA A 162 -17.66 11.40 -3.62
C ALA A 162 -17.33 9.92 -3.29
N PHE A 163 -16.58 9.67 -2.23
CA PHE A 163 -16.28 8.30 -1.81
C PHE A 163 -17.53 7.58 -1.25
N GLN A 164 -18.42 8.30 -0.57
CA GLN A 164 -19.68 7.75 -0.07
C GLN A 164 -20.58 7.31 -1.23
N GLU A 165 -20.73 8.13 -2.28
CA GLU A 165 -21.50 7.81 -3.48
C GLU A 165 -20.86 6.68 -4.27
N ALA A 166 -19.52 6.64 -4.35
CA ALA A 166 -18.76 5.53 -4.92
C ALA A 166 -18.83 4.25 -4.07
N LYS A 167 -19.54 4.25 -2.92
CA LYS A 167 -19.65 3.13 -1.97
C LYS A 167 -18.30 2.60 -1.52
N LEU A 168 -17.35 3.49 -1.31
CA LEU A 168 -16.05 3.23 -0.71
C LEU A 168 -16.04 3.76 0.72
N GLU A 169 -15.73 2.91 1.68
CA GLU A 169 -15.55 3.38 3.05
C GLU A 169 -14.37 4.34 3.12
N PHE A 170 -14.62 5.54 3.64
CA PHE A 170 -13.65 6.62 3.71
C PHE A 170 -13.72 7.33 5.07
N GLN A 171 -12.57 7.58 5.68
CA GLN A 171 -12.47 8.21 6.98
C GLN A 171 -11.41 9.31 6.97
N LEU A 172 -11.75 10.45 7.54
CA LEU A 172 -10.81 11.52 7.84
C LEU A 172 -10.20 11.27 9.23
N GLU A 173 -8.86 11.32 9.31
CA GLU A 173 -8.12 10.98 10.53
C GLU A 173 -7.13 12.09 10.89
N GLN A 174 -7.08 12.45 12.18
CA GLN A 174 -6.13 13.46 12.68
C GLN A 174 -4.72 12.87 12.87
N ASP A 175 -4.63 11.63 13.34
CA ASP A 175 -3.36 10.96 13.59
C ASP A 175 -3.06 9.92 12.51
N MET A 176 -2.73 10.40 11.30
CA MET A 176 -2.35 9.53 10.19
C MET A 176 -1.06 8.75 10.46
N GLN A 177 -0.18 9.27 11.32
CA GLN A 177 1.02 8.53 11.71
C GLN A 177 0.67 7.22 12.41
N ALA A 178 -0.30 7.24 13.32
CA ALA A 178 -0.80 6.03 14.00
C ALA A 178 -1.39 5.02 13.00
N VAL A 179 -2.16 5.50 12.01
CA VAL A 179 -2.78 4.67 10.97
C VAL A 179 -1.73 4.06 10.05
N GLN A 180 -0.78 4.86 9.56
CA GLN A 180 0.29 4.40 8.67
C GLN A 180 1.20 3.37 9.34
N TRP A 181 1.60 3.57 10.60
CA TRP A 181 2.38 2.59 11.34
C TRP A 181 1.61 1.29 11.60
N ALA A 182 0.30 1.37 11.87
CA ALA A 182 -0.53 0.18 12.00
C ALA A 182 -0.58 -0.63 10.70
N LYS A 183 -0.74 0.03 9.55
CA LYS A 183 -0.68 -0.60 8.23
C LYS A 183 0.70 -1.17 7.93
N LEU A 184 1.76 -0.43 8.25
CA LEU A 184 3.14 -0.87 8.02
C LEU A 184 3.47 -2.14 8.80
N LEU A 185 3.03 -2.26 10.07
CA LEU A 185 3.19 -3.48 10.86
C LEU A 185 2.60 -4.71 10.17
N LEU A 186 1.46 -4.56 9.47
CA LEU A 186 0.88 -5.65 8.68
C LEU A 186 1.72 -5.91 7.41
N ASN A 187 2.20 -4.86 6.76
CA ASN A 187 2.98 -4.93 5.53
C ASN A 187 4.40 -5.49 5.75
N LEU A 188 4.91 -5.56 6.98
CA LEU A 188 6.20 -6.24 7.26
C LEU A 188 6.19 -7.70 6.80
N ASN A 189 5.02 -8.34 6.67
CA ASN A 189 4.91 -9.66 6.07
C ASN A 189 5.30 -9.72 4.59
N ASN A 190 5.27 -8.58 3.89
CA ASN A 190 5.54 -8.57 2.45
C ASN A 190 6.96 -9.03 2.12
N SER A 191 7.95 -8.68 2.95
CA SER A 191 9.34 -9.12 2.78
C SER A 191 9.49 -10.62 3.00
N ILE A 192 8.82 -11.19 3.99
CA ILE A 192 8.84 -12.63 4.29
C ILE A 192 8.14 -13.41 3.18
N ASN A 193 6.99 -12.89 2.73
CA ASN A 193 6.23 -13.48 1.63
C ASN A 193 7.02 -13.46 0.31
N ALA A 194 7.72 -12.37 0.01
CA ALA A 194 8.61 -12.27 -1.15
C ALA A 194 9.74 -13.29 -1.09
N LEU A 195 10.38 -13.48 0.08
CA LEU A 195 11.47 -14.42 0.26
C LEU A 195 11.00 -15.88 0.25
N SER A 196 9.78 -16.16 0.70
CA SER A 196 9.19 -17.50 0.70
C SER A 196 8.67 -17.93 -0.67
N GLN A 197 8.23 -16.96 -1.49
CA GLN A 197 7.53 -17.14 -2.77
C GLN A 197 6.25 -18.01 -2.68
N LEU A 198 5.75 -18.25 -1.48
CA LEU A 198 4.52 -19.01 -1.25
C LEU A 198 3.29 -18.10 -1.29
N PRO A 199 2.09 -18.62 -1.61
CA PRO A 199 0.85 -17.92 -1.31
C PRO A 199 0.75 -17.57 0.19
N LEU A 200 0.19 -16.40 0.52
CA LEU A 200 0.09 -15.89 1.90
C LEU A 200 -0.51 -16.89 2.88
N LYS A 201 -1.57 -17.58 2.46
CA LYS A 201 -2.23 -18.60 3.29
C LYS A 201 -1.32 -19.79 3.61
N GLN A 202 -0.53 -20.23 2.64
CA GLN A 202 0.42 -21.32 2.81
C GLN A 202 1.61 -20.87 3.66
N GLU A 203 2.19 -19.71 3.39
CA GLU A 203 3.27 -19.12 4.19
C GLU A 203 2.86 -19.00 5.66
N LEU A 204 1.72 -18.37 5.96
CA LEU A 204 1.22 -18.19 7.33
C LEU A 204 0.79 -19.50 8.01
N SER A 205 0.61 -20.60 7.29
CA SER A 205 0.40 -21.93 7.89
C SER A 205 1.67 -22.50 8.50
N ILE A 206 2.85 -22.03 8.08
CA ILE A 206 4.17 -22.51 8.48
C ILE A 206 4.67 -21.63 9.65
N ARG A 207 4.90 -22.24 10.81
CA ARG A 207 5.23 -21.53 12.05
C ARG A 207 6.51 -20.69 11.94
N GLU A 208 7.51 -21.18 11.27
CA GLU A 208 8.81 -20.52 11.13
C GLU A 208 8.69 -19.17 10.43
N TYR A 209 7.90 -19.04 9.37
CA TYR A 209 7.65 -17.74 8.71
C TYR A 209 6.88 -16.80 9.63
N ARG A 210 5.86 -17.29 10.34
CA ARG A 210 5.16 -16.49 11.36
C ARG A 210 6.09 -15.98 12.45
N GLN A 211 7.08 -16.79 12.86
CA GLN A 211 8.09 -16.38 13.83
C GLN A 211 9.01 -15.29 13.28
N CYS A 212 9.38 -15.35 11.99
CA CYS A 212 10.12 -14.27 11.32
C CYS A 212 9.32 -12.95 11.32
N LEU A 213 8.02 -13.01 10.97
CA LEU A 213 7.14 -11.84 11.04
C LEU A 213 7.03 -11.29 12.46
N ALA A 214 6.87 -12.19 13.45
CA ALA A 214 6.80 -11.79 14.85
C ALA A 214 8.09 -11.10 15.35
N LEU A 215 9.26 -11.49 14.88
CA LEU A 215 10.53 -10.82 15.18
C LEU A 215 10.55 -9.40 14.60
N ALA A 216 10.24 -9.25 13.32
CA ALA A 216 10.20 -7.94 12.66
C ALA A 216 9.18 -6.98 13.31
N GLN A 217 7.99 -7.49 13.65
CA GLN A 217 6.96 -6.70 14.32
C GLN A 217 7.33 -6.33 15.76
N LEU A 218 7.97 -7.23 16.52
CA LEU A 218 8.42 -6.93 17.90
C LEU A 218 9.48 -5.84 17.91
N GLU A 219 10.47 -5.92 17.02
CA GLU A 219 11.47 -4.87 16.86
C GLU A 219 10.82 -3.51 16.55
N THR A 220 9.89 -3.49 15.60
CA THR A 220 9.15 -2.28 15.24
C THR A 220 8.33 -1.73 16.41
N LEU A 221 7.56 -2.59 17.11
CA LEU A 221 6.74 -2.18 18.26
C LEU A 221 7.58 -1.61 19.42
N ASN A 222 8.78 -2.14 19.65
CA ASN A 222 9.70 -1.60 20.63
C ASN A 222 10.17 -0.19 20.25
N LEU A 223 10.53 0.05 19.00
CA LEU A 223 10.90 1.37 18.50
C LEU A 223 9.73 2.36 18.59
N LEU A 224 8.53 1.95 18.20
CA LEU A 224 7.32 2.77 18.30
C LEU A 224 7.01 3.16 19.77
N LYS A 225 7.21 2.24 20.70
CA LYS A 225 7.05 2.53 22.13
C LYS A 225 8.04 3.58 22.62
N ILE A 226 9.30 3.51 22.21
CA ILE A 226 10.33 4.51 22.54
C ILE A 226 10.00 5.86 21.91
N ALA A 227 9.55 5.86 20.64
CA ALA A 227 9.10 7.04 19.92
C ALA A 227 7.77 7.62 20.43
N LYS A 228 7.11 6.96 21.39
CA LYS A 228 5.77 7.30 21.90
C LYS A 228 4.68 7.32 20.82
N ILE A 229 4.85 6.54 19.76
CA ILE A 229 3.89 6.35 18.69
C ILE A 229 3.01 5.15 19.02
N LYS A 230 1.69 5.34 19.08
CA LYS A 230 0.73 4.28 19.33
C LYS A 230 0.02 3.92 18.02
N PRO A 231 0.28 2.74 17.43
CA PRO A 231 -0.40 2.33 16.20
C PRO A 231 -1.91 2.29 16.37
N ALA A 232 -2.64 2.75 15.37
CA ALA A 232 -4.09 2.70 15.33
C ALA A 232 -4.60 1.24 15.33
N LYS A 233 -5.86 1.04 15.70
CA LYS A 233 -6.48 -0.28 15.69
C LYS A 233 -7.13 -0.56 14.33
N LEU A 234 -6.37 -1.07 13.38
CA LEU A 234 -6.87 -1.47 12.05
C LEU A 234 -7.38 -2.91 11.99
N THR A 235 -7.13 -3.71 13.01
CA THR A 235 -7.55 -5.12 13.08
C THR A 235 -8.32 -5.39 14.38
N PRO A 236 -9.14 -6.44 14.44
CA PRO A 236 -9.84 -6.81 15.68
C PRO A 236 -8.90 -7.00 16.87
N ILE A 237 -7.67 -7.47 16.61
CA ILE A 237 -6.64 -7.68 17.62
C ILE A 237 -5.69 -6.49 17.63
N PRO A 238 -5.44 -5.84 18.78
CA PRO A 238 -4.45 -4.77 18.87
C PRO A 238 -3.06 -5.23 18.42
N ALA A 239 -2.34 -4.36 17.69
CA ALA A 239 -1.06 -4.68 17.06
C ALA A 239 -0.03 -5.32 18.02
N GLN A 240 0.02 -4.89 19.27
CA GLN A 240 0.93 -5.40 20.32
C GLN A 240 0.74 -6.88 20.66
N PHE A 241 -0.42 -7.46 20.36
CA PHE A 241 -0.70 -8.88 20.63
C PHE A 241 -0.48 -9.77 19.41
N ILE A 242 -0.43 -9.21 18.20
CA ILE A 242 -0.25 -9.97 16.97
C ILE A 242 1.02 -10.82 17.00
N PRO A 243 2.21 -10.32 17.42
CA PRO A 243 3.42 -11.15 17.48
C PRO A 243 3.31 -12.36 18.41
N LYS A 244 2.54 -12.26 19.50
CA LYS A 244 2.29 -13.38 20.41
C LYS A 244 1.46 -14.47 19.72
N ILE A 245 0.44 -14.08 18.98
CA ILE A 245 -0.43 -15.00 18.22
C ILE A 245 0.36 -15.69 17.10
N LEU A 246 1.20 -14.95 16.38
CA LEU A 246 2.04 -15.50 15.30
C LEU A 246 2.99 -16.60 15.81
N LYS A 247 3.45 -16.53 17.05
CA LYS A 247 4.35 -17.54 17.66
C LYS A 247 3.64 -18.82 18.12
N LEU A 248 2.31 -18.87 18.15
CA LEU A 248 1.55 -20.02 18.62
C LEU A 248 1.82 -21.27 17.76
N PRO A 249 1.72 -22.48 18.36
CA PRO A 249 1.72 -23.74 17.60
C PRO A 249 0.65 -23.77 16.51
N ASN A 250 0.91 -24.49 15.41
CA ASN A 250 0.03 -24.51 14.26
C ASN A 250 -1.45 -24.83 14.56
N PRO A 251 -1.80 -25.81 15.41
CA PRO A 251 -3.21 -26.12 15.70
C PRO A 251 -3.94 -24.95 16.35
N ILE A 252 -3.31 -24.29 17.34
CA ILE A 252 -3.90 -23.15 18.06
C ILE A 252 -4.00 -21.94 17.15
N PHE A 253 -2.95 -21.64 16.39
CA PHE A 253 -2.93 -20.55 15.42
C PHE A 253 -4.05 -20.70 14.40
N LYS A 254 -4.26 -21.89 13.83
CA LYS A 254 -5.27 -22.18 12.82
C LYS A 254 -6.70 -21.86 13.31
N ILE A 255 -6.99 -22.10 14.59
CA ILE A 255 -8.29 -21.80 15.20
C ILE A 255 -8.49 -20.30 15.36
N ILE A 256 -7.49 -19.62 15.97
CA ILE A 256 -7.58 -18.17 16.27
C ILE A 256 -7.55 -17.32 15.01
N SER A 257 -6.78 -17.72 13.99
CA SER A 257 -6.57 -16.96 12.77
C SER A 257 -7.57 -17.26 11.64
N LYS A 258 -8.60 -18.06 11.89
CA LYS A 258 -9.57 -18.51 10.86
C LYS A 258 -10.13 -17.36 10.02
N LYS A 259 -10.50 -16.24 10.65
CA LYS A 259 -10.96 -15.02 9.94
C LYS A 259 -9.81 -14.31 9.21
N MET A 260 -8.64 -14.26 9.82
CA MET A 260 -7.44 -13.63 9.27
C MET A 260 -6.90 -14.39 8.05
N LEU A 261 -7.10 -15.70 8.00
CA LEU A 261 -6.71 -16.60 6.90
C LEU A 261 -7.84 -16.84 5.88
N ALA A 262 -8.96 -16.15 5.99
CA ALA A 262 -10.01 -16.12 4.97
C ALA A 262 -9.58 -15.24 3.78
N ILE A 263 -8.42 -15.55 3.21
CA ILE A 263 -7.80 -14.91 2.06
C ILE A 263 -7.90 -15.85 0.87
N ASP A 264 -7.89 -15.32 -0.33
CA ASP A 264 -7.74 -16.11 -1.56
C ASP A 264 -6.53 -17.06 -1.41
N PRO A 265 -6.70 -18.36 -1.66
CA PRO A 265 -5.62 -19.33 -1.57
C PRO A 265 -4.37 -19.01 -2.40
N LEU A 266 -4.52 -18.28 -3.51
CA LEU A 266 -3.44 -17.88 -4.41
C LEU A 266 -2.89 -16.49 -4.13
N ALA A 267 -3.51 -15.72 -3.22
CA ALA A 267 -3.10 -14.37 -2.91
C ALA A 267 -1.64 -14.31 -2.44
N ARG A 268 -0.92 -13.31 -2.94
CA ARG A 268 0.46 -12.97 -2.57
C ARG A 268 0.55 -11.52 -2.15
N SER A 269 1.66 -11.14 -1.56
CA SER A 269 1.94 -9.73 -1.31
C SER A 269 2.39 -9.03 -2.60
N SER A 270 2.14 -7.73 -2.70
CA SER A 270 2.62 -6.91 -3.83
C SER A 270 4.14 -7.03 -4.02
N MET A 271 4.90 -7.18 -2.94
CA MET A 271 6.35 -7.35 -2.98
C MET A 271 6.75 -8.71 -3.57
N ALA A 272 6.02 -9.77 -3.25
CA ALA A 272 6.24 -11.09 -3.87
C ALA A 272 5.93 -11.06 -5.36
N ASP A 273 4.82 -10.42 -5.75
CA ASP A 273 4.46 -10.26 -7.17
C ASP A 273 5.53 -9.46 -7.94
N ASP A 274 6.07 -8.38 -7.35
CA ASP A 274 7.13 -7.60 -7.97
C ASP A 274 8.40 -8.42 -8.17
N LEU A 275 8.82 -9.16 -7.15
CA LEU A 275 10.01 -9.99 -7.20
C LEU A 275 9.89 -11.10 -8.26
N MET A 276 8.71 -11.74 -8.36
CA MET A 276 8.45 -12.80 -9.34
C MET A 276 8.54 -12.32 -10.80
N VAL A 277 8.23 -11.06 -11.06
CA VAL A 277 8.32 -10.46 -12.41
C VAL A 277 9.59 -9.62 -12.61
N GLY A 278 10.58 -9.75 -11.72
CA GLY A 278 11.87 -9.06 -11.81
C GLY A 278 11.79 -7.55 -11.64
N ARG A 279 10.80 -7.04 -10.91
CA ARG A 279 10.68 -5.61 -10.61
C ARG A 279 11.35 -5.27 -9.29
N LYS A 280 11.84 -4.03 -9.18
CA LYS A 280 12.26 -3.46 -7.90
C LYS A 280 11.09 -3.44 -6.92
N THR A 281 11.36 -3.85 -5.69
CA THR A 281 10.37 -3.90 -4.61
C THR A 281 10.29 -2.57 -3.85
N GLU A 282 9.28 -2.45 -2.98
CA GLU A 282 9.16 -1.31 -2.06
C GLU A 282 9.76 -1.60 -0.67
N ILE A 283 10.77 -2.46 -0.57
CA ILE A 283 11.38 -2.89 0.69
C ILE A 283 11.89 -1.70 1.53
N ASP A 284 12.46 -0.68 0.90
CA ASP A 284 12.97 0.52 1.56
C ASP A 284 11.86 1.41 2.14
N TRP A 285 10.64 1.33 1.60
CA TRP A 285 9.45 2.05 2.08
C TRP A 285 8.58 1.23 3.04
N ILE A 286 8.94 -0.02 3.31
CA ILE A 286 8.28 -0.88 4.29
C ILE A 286 9.25 -1.16 5.44
N ASN A 287 10.16 -2.12 5.30
CA ASN A 287 11.15 -2.41 6.36
C ASN A 287 12.14 -1.25 6.55
N GLY A 288 12.46 -0.50 5.49
CA GLY A 288 13.32 0.69 5.57
C GLY A 288 12.76 1.80 6.45
N GLU A 289 11.45 1.98 6.54
CA GLU A 289 10.84 2.94 7.48
C GLU A 289 11.13 2.58 8.95
N VAL A 290 11.19 1.29 9.28
CA VAL A 290 11.57 0.83 10.62
C VAL A 290 13.03 1.17 10.93
N VAL A 291 13.92 0.94 9.95
CA VAL A 291 15.35 1.28 10.06
C VAL A 291 15.54 2.79 10.18
N ASN A 292 14.76 3.57 9.44
CA ASN A 292 14.80 5.03 9.51
C ASN A 292 14.33 5.54 10.88
N LEU A 293 13.25 4.98 11.44
CA LEU A 293 12.81 5.30 12.80
C LEU A 293 13.89 4.96 13.83
N ALA A 294 14.53 3.79 13.71
CA ALA A 294 15.61 3.39 14.60
C ALA A 294 16.77 4.41 14.57
N ARG A 295 17.20 4.85 13.37
CA ARG A 295 18.25 5.87 13.21
C ARG A 295 17.86 7.20 13.86
N GLN A 296 16.61 7.66 13.69
CA GLN A 296 16.12 8.89 14.32
C GLN A 296 16.16 8.83 15.86
N LEU A 297 16.04 7.62 16.42
CA LEU A 297 16.11 7.35 17.84
C LEU A 297 17.54 7.04 18.34
N ASN A 298 18.55 7.09 17.47
CA ASN A 298 19.93 6.62 17.74
C ASN A 298 19.97 5.14 18.18
N LEU A 299 19.13 4.31 17.59
CA LEU A 299 19.02 2.87 17.81
C LEU A 299 19.25 2.10 16.50
N THR A 300 19.23 0.77 16.59
CA THR A 300 19.33 -0.14 15.45
C THR A 300 18.06 -0.98 15.29
N ALA A 301 17.84 -1.48 14.08
CA ALA A 301 16.75 -2.39 13.74
C ALA A 301 17.32 -3.59 12.94
N PRO A 302 18.10 -4.47 13.58
CA PRO A 302 18.86 -5.50 12.88
C PRO A 302 17.98 -6.50 12.14
N ILE A 303 16.82 -6.87 12.69
CA ILE A 303 15.88 -7.80 12.02
C ILE A 303 15.34 -7.21 10.72
N ASN A 304 14.83 -5.98 10.76
CA ASN A 304 14.30 -5.31 9.58
C ASN A 304 15.41 -4.98 8.57
N GLN A 305 16.60 -4.60 9.05
CA GLN A 305 17.78 -4.38 8.21
C GLN A 305 18.17 -5.66 7.47
N LYS A 306 18.17 -6.81 8.14
CA LYS A 306 18.49 -8.10 7.53
C LYS A 306 17.47 -8.51 6.47
N LEU A 307 16.18 -8.27 6.71
CA LEU A 307 15.13 -8.52 5.73
C LEU A 307 15.34 -7.65 4.47
N ILE A 308 15.75 -6.39 4.62
CA ILE A 308 16.09 -5.52 3.48
C ILE A 308 17.23 -6.11 2.65
N GLU A 309 18.32 -6.54 3.31
CA GLU A 309 19.47 -7.14 2.64
C GLU A 309 19.08 -8.38 1.83
N LEU A 310 18.29 -9.28 2.44
CA LEU A 310 17.85 -10.53 1.81
C LEU A 310 16.92 -10.28 0.61
N VAL A 311 15.99 -9.31 0.72
CA VAL A 311 15.10 -8.96 -0.39
C VAL A 311 15.89 -8.29 -1.52
N LYS A 312 16.80 -7.36 -1.22
CA LYS A 312 17.65 -6.72 -2.23
C LYS A 312 18.57 -7.73 -2.93
N GLN A 313 19.08 -8.70 -2.19
CA GLN A 313 19.81 -9.81 -2.81
C GLN A 313 18.91 -10.61 -3.75
N ALA A 314 17.67 -10.91 -3.35
CA ALA A 314 16.73 -11.65 -4.17
C ALA A 314 16.24 -10.88 -5.41
N GLU A 315 16.34 -9.53 -5.43
CA GLU A 315 16.06 -8.71 -6.62
C GLU A 315 17.09 -8.91 -7.73
N SER A 316 18.34 -9.24 -7.39
CA SER A 316 19.42 -9.51 -8.36
C SER A 316 19.65 -10.99 -8.59
N GLU A 317 19.53 -11.79 -7.54
CA GLU A 317 19.73 -13.24 -7.56
C GLU A 317 18.51 -13.93 -6.92
N PRO A 318 17.52 -14.35 -7.70
CA PRO A 318 16.31 -14.98 -7.18
C PRO A 318 16.61 -16.17 -6.27
N LYS A 319 16.22 -16.09 -5.01
CA LYS A 319 16.47 -17.13 -4.01
C LYS A 319 15.26 -17.34 -3.13
N VAL A 320 14.81 -18.60 -3.06
CA VAL A 320 13.72 -19.00 -2.16
C VAL A 320 14.28 -19.39 -0.80
N TRP A 321 13.73 -18.82 0.26
CA TRP A 321 14.10 -19.12 1.63
C TRP A 321 13.07 -20.02 2.30
N SER A 322 13.48 -21.18 2.82
CA SER A 322 12.61 -21.95 3.73
C SER A 322 12.47 -21.24 5.05
N GLY A 323 11.32 -21.41 5.72
CA GLY A 323 11.05 -20.74 7.01
C GLY A 323 12.14 -20.98 8.05
N SER A 324 12.66 -22.21 8.13
CA SER A 324 13.75 -22.55 9.07
C SER A 324 15.06 -21.81 8.77
N LYS A 325 15.46 -21.75 7.48
CA LYS A 325 16.68 -21.04 7.07
C LYS A 325 16.54 -19.53 7.25
N LEU A 326 15.39 -18.95 6.89
CA LEU A 326 15.11 -17.53 7.08
C LEU A 326 15.14 -17.17 8.57
N LYS A 327 14.45 -17.96 9.42
CA LYS A 327 14.48 -17.76 10.87
C LYS A 327 15.89 -17.84 11.44
N ALA A 328 16.70 -18.82 11.04
CA ALA A 328 18.09 -18.95 11.49
C ALA A 328 18.91 -17.69 11.17
N GLN A 329 18.75 -17.11 9.97
CA GLN A 329 19.41 -15.85 9.60
C GLN A 329 19.02 -14.67 10.50
N LEU A 330 17.73 -14.58 10.88
CA LEU A 330 17.23 -13.50 11.73
C LEU A 330 17.56 -13.69 13.23
N MET A 331 17.90 -14.90 13.66
CA MET A 331 18.26 -15.19 15.06
C MET A 331 19.76 -15.12 15.34
N GLN A 332 20.59 -14.96 14.31
CA GLN A 332 22.05 -14.81 14.46
C GLN A 332 22.48 -13.35 14.72
N LEU A 333 21.51 -12.44 14.80
CA LEU A 333 21.67 -11.02 15.04
C LEU A 333 21.54 -10.67 16.52
#